data_0bce83b61ab4badc9e0afe9019c58b8e
#
_entry.id   0bce83b61ab4badc9e0afe9019c58b8e
#
_cell.length_a   1.000
_cell.length_b   1.000
_cell.length_c   1.000
_cell.angle_alpha   90.00
_cell.angle_beta   90.00
_cell.angle_gamma   90.00
#
_symmetry.space_group_name_H-M   'P 1'
#
loop_
_entity.id
_entity.type
_entity.pdbx_description
1 polymer ?
#
loop_
_entity_poly.entity_id
_entity_poly.type
_entity_poly.pdbx_seq_one_letter_code
_entity_poly.pdbx_strand_id
1 'polypeptide(L)'
;MKATTAAVFTFLLCVAYSASAEPALKIVRVVDLNEVQCLAENVYHEARGESIAGMLAVALVVKNRVENVRYPNTYCDVIKEGPVRESWKTRSKPFLDQSERIYYPVRHRCQFSWYCDGRSDTIRKTGNKLWERTYTIARAVIQGVVYDFTDGSTHYHADYVSPSWAKKYERVTSIEKHIFYRAKDVGK
;
A
#
# COMPACT_ATOMS: atom_id res chain seq x y z
N MET A 1 14.79 -60.22 -68.92
CA MET A 1 15.48 -59.77 -67.70
C MET A 1 14.66 -58.63 -67.15
N LYS A 2 13.88 -58.82 -66.09
CA LYS A 2 13.02 -57.79 -65.45
C LYS A 2 13.67 -57.42 -64.12
N ALA A 3 14.05 -56.15 -63.95
CA ALA A 3 14.59 -55.65 -62.71
C ALA A 3 13.44 -55.12 -61.84
N THR A 4 13.31 -55.66 -60.65
CA THR A 4 12.36 -55.24 -59.62
C THR A 4 13.08 -54.27 -58.65
N THR A 5 12.60 -53.02 -58.66
CA THR A 5 13.04 -51.96 -57.74
C THR A 5 12.25 -52.06 -56.43
N ALA A 6 12.90 -52.37 -55.31
CA ALA A 6 12.32 -52.34 -53.96
C ALA A 6 12.38 -50.89 -53.38
N ALA A 7 11.19 -50.34 -53.09
CA ALA A 7 11.11 -49.05 -52.39
C ALA A 7 11.22 -49.25 -50.91
N VAL A 8 12.22 -48.62 -50.26
CA VAL A 8 12.42 -48.59 -48.81
C VAL A 8 11.61 -47.42 -48.25
N PHE A 9 10.56 -47.69 -47.50
CA PHE A 9 9.81 -46.71 -46.75
C PHE A 9 10.47 -46.47 -45.38
N THR A 10 11.12 -45.32 -45.21
CA THR A 10 11.66 -44.89 -43.92
C THR A 10 10.56 -44.19 -43.09
N PHE A 11 10.09 -44.88 -42.03
CA PHE A 11 9.14 -44.30 -41.07
C PHE A 11 9.92 -43.36 -40.14
N LEU A 12 9.66 -42.05 -40.27
CA LEU A 12 10.14 -41.05 -39.30
C LEU A 12 9.18 -41.07 -38.07
N LEU A 13 9.66 -41.59 -36.94
CA LEU A 13 8.98 -41.48 -35.66
C LEU A 13 9.17 -40.04 -35.14
N CYS A 14 8.15 -39.20 -35.23
CA CYS A 14 8.09 -37.89 -34.52
C CYS A 14 7.79 -38.20 -33.04
N VAL A 15 8.83 -38.14 -32.20
CA VAL A 15 8.66 -38.13 -30.74
C VAL A 15 8.21 -36.73 -30.35
N ALA A 16 6.92 -36.58 -29.99
CA ALA A 16 6.40 -35.35 -29.42
C ALA A 16 6.94 -35.18 -27.99
N TYR A 17 7.87 -34.28 -27.80
CA TYR A 17 8.34 -33.85 -26.48
C TYR A 17 7.21 -33.00 -25.87
N SER A 18 6.50 -33.57 -24.91
CA SER A 18 5.59 -32.82 -24.04
C SER A 18 6.44 -31.98 -23.08
N ALA A 19 6.56 -30.70 -23.35
CA ALA A 19 7.13 -29.75 -22.40
C ALA A 19 6.21 -29.68 -21.18
N SER A 20 6.56 -30.35 -20.10
CA SER A 20 5.94 -30.15 -18.79
C SER A 20 6.30 -28.75 -18.34
N ALA A 21 5.30 -27.86 -18.27
CA ALA A 21 5.46 -26.53 -17.67
C ALA A 21 5.82 -26.73 -16.19
N GLU A 22 7.05 -26.36 -15.82
CA GLU A 22 7.44 -26.27 -14.41
C GLU A 22 6.50 -25.28 -13.71
N PRO A 23 6.00 -25.61 -12.49
CA PRO A 23 5.20 -24.66 -11.73
C PRO A 23 6.08 -23.44 -11.40
N ALA A 24 5.69 -22.27 -11.91
CA ALA A 24 6.36 -21.03 -11.59
C ALA A 24 6.44 -20.88 -10.07
N LEU A 25 7.66 -20.88 -9.53
CA LEU A 25 7.92 -20.62 -8.13
C LEU A 25 7.29 -19.27 -7.77
N LYS A 26 6.20 -19.31 -7.03
CA LYS A 26 5.54 -18.12 -6.50
C LYS A 26 6.50 -17.52 -5.46
N ILE A 27 7.21 -16.44 -5.83
CA ILE A 27 8.07 -15.73 -4.89
C ILE A 27 7.17 -15.21 -3.78
N VAL A 28 7.20 -15.89 -2.64
CA VAL A 28 6.54 -15.39 -1.42
C VAL A 28 7.40 -14.23 -0.93
N ARG A 29 6.96 -12.99 -1.20
CA ARG A 29 7.59 -11.80 -0.62
C ARG A 29 7.50 -11.94 0.90
N VAL A 30 8.65 -11.91 1.57
CA VAL A 30 8.69 -11.78 3.03
C VAL A 30 8.09 -10.42 3.36
N VAL A 31 6.96 -10.43 4.03
CA VAL A 31 6.25 -9.20 4.40
C VAL A 31 6.79 -8.74 5.75
N ASP A 32 7.24 -7.49 5.82
CA ASP A 32 7.62 -6.87 7.09
C ASP A 32 6.37 -6.66 7.94
N LEU A 33 6.33 -7.32 9.10
CA LEU A 33 5.19 -7.28 10.01
C LEU A 33 4.99 -5.89 10.63
N ASN A 34 6.05 -5.08 10.73
CA ASN A 34 5.95 -3.70 11.19
C ASN A 34 5.20 -2.83 10.18
N GLU A 35 5.50 -3.00 8.88
CA GLU A 35 4.78 -2.32 7.80
C GLU A 35 3.29 -2.71 7.76
N VAL A 36 3.00 -4.00 7.97
CA VAL A 36 1.61 -4.48 8.08
C VAL A 36 0.90 -3.83 9.26
N GLN A 37 1.57 -3.73 10.40
CA GLN A 37 1.01 -3.10 11.58
C GLN A 37 0.72 -1.62 11.36
N CYS A 38 1.67 -0.87 10.79
CA CYS A 38 1.47 0.55 10.46
C CYS A 38 0.25 0.75 9.55
N LEU A 39 0.15 -0.02 8.47
CA LEU A 39 -0.97 0.09 7.55
C LEU A 39 -2.30 -0.31 8.21
N ALA A 40 -2.31 -1.36 9.04
CA ALA A 40 -3.49 -1.80 9.76
C ALA A 40 -3.98 -0.74 10.76
N GLU A 41 -3.08 -0.08 11.48
CA GLU A 41 -3.38 1.02 12.39
C GLU A 41 -3.99 2.20 11.63
N ASN A 42 -3.42 2.55 10.47
CA ASN A 42 -3.97 3.61 9.63
C ASN A 42 -5.40 3.29 9.15
N VAL A 43 -5.62 2.10 8.62
CA VAL A 43 -6.96 1.66 8.17
C VAL A 43 -7.95 1.65 9.33
N TYR A 44 -7.50 1.23 10.53
CA TYR A 44 -8.35 1.24 11.72
C TYR A 44 -8.81 2.64 12.09
N HIS A 45 -7.90 3.61 12.13
CA HIS A 45 -8.24 4.98 12.53
C HIS A 45 -9.04 5.72 11.47
N GLU A 46 -8.69 5.56 10.20
CA GLU A 46 -9.29 6.30 9.08
C GLU A 46 -10.63 5.71 8.58
N ALA A 47 -10.78 4.38 8.64
CA ALA A 47 -11.89 3.69 7.96
C ALA A 47 -12.63 2.65 8.82
N ARG A 48 -12.49 2.68 10.15
CA ARG A 48 -13.14 1.68 11.04
C ARG A 48 -14.66 1.62 10.94
N GLY A 49 -15.29 2.69 10.47
CA GLY A 49 -16.75 2.80 10.26
C GLY A 49 -17.21 2.50 8.84
N GLU A 50 -16.26 2.16 7.95
CA GLU A 50 -16.54 1.89 6.54
C GLU A 50 -16.73 0.38 6.26
N SER A 51 -17.25 0.06 5.07
CA SER A 51 -17.27 -1.32 4.57
C SER A 51 -15.85 -1.82 4.28
N ILE A 52 -15.72 -3.11 3.93
CA ILE A 52 -14.44 -3.68 3.49
C ILE A 52 -13.90 -2.93 2.28
N ALA A 53 -14.77 -2.49 1.35
CA ALA A 53 -14.35 -1.73 0.18
C ALA A 53 -13.76 -0.36 0.56
N GLY A 54 -14.36 0.35 1.51
CA GLY A 54 -13.83 1.62 2.03
C GLY A 54 -12.48 1.44 2.74
N MET A 55 -12.35 0.39 3.57
CA MET A 55 -11.09 0.05 4.24
C MET A 55 -9.98 -0.28 3.24
N LEU A 56 -10.28 -1.07 2.20
CA LEU A 56 -9.34 -1.40 1.14
C LEU A 56 -8.93 -0.16 0.35
N ALA A 57 -9.86 0.72 0.02
CA ALA A 57 -9.58 1.95 -0.71
C ALA A 57 -8.61 2.87 0.05
N VAL A 58 -8.79 3.04 1.36
CA VAL A 58 -7.86 3.79 2.21
C VAL A 58 -6.47 3.14 2.23
N ALA A 59 -6.40 1.81 2.36
CA ALA A 59 -5.13 1.08 2.32
C ALA A 59 -4.42 1.21 0.97
N LEU A 60 -5.15 1.19 -0.14
CA LEU A 60 -4.62 1.35 -1.50
C LEU A 60 -4.05 2.75 -1.73
N VAL A 61 -4.64 3.81 -1.16
CA VAL A 61 -4.05 5.15 -1.22
C VAL A 61 -2.67 5.19 -0.57
N VAL A 62 -2.48 4.53 0.58
CA VAL A 62 -1.15 4.45 1.21
C VAL A 62 -0.18 3.66 0.32
N LYS A 63 -0.61 2.53 -0.24
CA LYS A 63 0.19 1.75 -1.19
C LYS A 63 0.60 2.59 -2.41
N ASN A 64 -0.32 3.33 -3.02
CA ASN A 64 -0.05 4.17 -4.18
C ASN A 64 0.95 5.29 -3.86
N ARG A 65 0.94 5.80 -2.62
CA ARG A 65 1.97 6.73 -2.16
C ARG A 65 3.33 6.05 -2.05
N VAL A 66 3.42 4.89 -1.41
CA VAL A 66 4.68 4.11 -1.29
C VAL A 66 5.29 3.81 -2.67
N GLU A 67 4.46 3.55 -3.67
CA GLU A 67 4.89 3.27 -5.05
C GLU A 67 5.21 4.53 -5.87
N ASN A 68 4.92 5.71 -5.36
CA ASN A 68 5.12 6.99 -6.06
C ASN A 68 6.34 7.72 -5.49
N VAL A 69 7.30 8.05 -6.34
CA VAL A 69 8.59 8.69 -6.01
C VAL A 69 8.49 10.03 -5.26
N ARG A 70 7.31 10.63 -5.20
CA ARG A 70 7.05 11.88 -4.47
C ARG A 70 6.80 11.69 -2.98
N TYR A 71 6.66 10.45 -2.53
CA TYR A 71 6.36 10.09 -1.15
C TYR A 71 7.45 9.17 -0.58
N PRO A 72 7.51 9.00 0.74
CA PRO A 72 8.35 7.97 1.35
C PRO A 72 8.06 6.58 0.78
N ASN A 73 9.07 5.71 0.77
CA ASN A 73 8.99 4.38 0.15
C ASN A 73 8.64 3.24 1.13
N THR A 74 8.19 3.58 2.34
CA THR A 74 7.68 2.63 3.33
C THR A 74 6.28 3.03 3.79
N TYR A 75 5.46 2.06 4.18
CA TYR A 75 4.10 2.34 4.68
C TYR A 75 4.13 3.14 5.97
N CYS A 76 5.05 2.75 6.89
CA CYS A 76 5.20 3.46 8.17
C CYS A 76 5.58 4.93 7.97
N ASP A 77 6.50 5.23 7.06
CA ASP A 77 6.94 6.61 6.82
C ASP A 77 5.87 7.45 6.12
N VAL A 78 5.16 6.87 5.13
CA VAL A 78 4.00 7.54 4.49
C VAL A 78 2.92 7.88 5.52
N ILE A 79 2.64 6.96 6.46
CA ILE A 79 1.60 7.16 7.47
C ILE A 79 2.02 8.20 8.51
N LYS A 80 3.28 8.19 8.90
CA LYS A 80 3.84 9.11 9.89
C LYS A 80 4.35 10.43 9.30
N GLU A 81 4.17 10.64 7.99
CA GLU A 81 4.64 11.82 7.29
C GLU A 81 4.08 13.10 7.90
N GLY A 82 4.97 14.04 8.18
CA GLY A 82 4.63 15.34 8.72
C GLY A 82 5.83 16.05 9.34
N PRO A 83 5.73 17.35 9.61
CA PRO A 83 6.80 18.07 10.28
C PRO A 83 6.98 17.58 11.72
N VAL A 84 8.21 17.46 12.12
CA VAL A 84 8.59 17.11 13.50
C VAL A 84 9.28 18.27 14.20
N ARG A 85 9.19 18.29 15.51
CA ARG A 85 9.87 19.26 16.36
C ARG A 85 10.67 18.54 17.43
N GLU A 86 11.94 18.95 17.60
CA GLU A 86 12.79 18.42 18.66
C GLU A 86 12.24 18.75 20.05
N SER A 87 12.28 17.79 20.94
CA SER A 87 11.95 17.95 22.35
C SER A 87 12.82 19.02 23.01
N TRP A 88 12.23 19.84 23.89
CA TRP A 88 13.01 20.80 24.68
C TRP A 88 14.09 20.11 25.55
N LYS A 89 13.85 18.86 25.97
CA LYS A 89 14.79 18.09 26.80
C LYS A 89 16.09 17.75 26.08
N THR A 90 16.06 17.58 24.77
CA THR A 90 17.25 17.29 23.96
C THR A 90 17.80 18.54 23.27
N ARG A 91 16.94 19.46 22.84
CA ARG A 91 17.31 20.71 22.17
C ARG A 91 18.25 21.60 23.03
N SER A 92 18.09 21.56 24.35
CA SER A 92 18.95 22.29 25.28
C SER A 92 20.35 21.68 25.49
N LYS A 93 20.60 20.51 24.87
CA LYS A 93 21.87 19.76 25.01
C LYS A 93 22.65 19.82 23.70
N PRO A 94 23.58 20.81 23.51
CA PRO A 94 24.23 21.04 22.22
C PRO A 94 25.16 19.89 21.77
N PHE A 95 25.68 19.11 22.71
CA PHE A 95 26.64 18.02 22.46
C PHE A 95 25.98 16.65 22.29
N LEU A 96 24.65 16.59 22.24
CA LEU A 96 23.91 15.32 22.07
C LEU A 96 23.99 14.88 20.62
N ASP A 97 24.30 13.59 20.40
CA ASP A 97 24.30 13.00 19.06
C ASP A 97 22.89 13.00 18.44
N GLN A 98 22.81 13.01 17.11
CA GLN A 98 21.54 13.02 16.39
C GLN A 98 20.64 11.84 16.76
N SER A 99 21.21 10.66 16.99
CA SER A 99 20.50 9.45 17.39
C SER A 99 19.88 9.49 18.80
N GLU A 100 20.38 10.39 19.66
CA GLU A 100 19.88 10.56 21.02
C GLU A 100 18.83 11.68 21.14
N ARG A 101 18.61 12.43 20.05
CA ARG A 101 17.63 13.52 20.02
C ARG A 101 16.22 12.96 19.90
N ILE A 102 15.32 13.53 20.67
CA ILE A 102 13.90 13.12 20.70
C ILE A 102 13.08 14.10 19.87
N TYR A 103 12.37 13.60 18.89
CA TYR A 103 11.47 14.37 18.04
C TYR A 103 10.02 13.95 18.25
N TYR A 104 9.13 14.92 18.19
CA TYR A 104 7.68 14.70 18.24
C TYR A 104 7.02 15.29 17.00
N PRO A 105 5.99 14.65 16.45
CA PRO A 105 5.23 15.22 15.36
C PRO A 105 4.57 16.55 15.79
N VAL A 106 4.53 17.49 14.87
CA VAL A 106 3.83 18.77 15.11
C VAL A 106 2.34 18.53 15.05
N ARG A 107 1.67 18.86 16.16
CA ARG A 107 0.25 18.58 16.35
C ARG A 107 -0.60 19.13 15.19
N HIS A 108 -1.55 18.31 14.70
CA HIS A 108 -2.48 18.61 13.61
C HIS A 108 -1.83 18.96 12.26
N ARG A 109 -0.57 18.55 12.03
CA ARG A 109 0.14 18.80 10.77
C ARG A 109 0.65 17.54 10.08
N CYS A 110 0.21 16.36 10.53
CA CYS A 110 0.56 15.09 9.92
C CYS A 110 -0.35 14.78 8.73
N GLN A 111 0.15 13.95 7.84
CA GLN A 111 -0.59 13.46 6.68
C GLN A 111 -1.89 12.74 7.08
N PHE A 112 -1.80 11.89 8.11
CA PHE A 112 -2.95 11.28 8.76
C PHE A 112 -3.14 11.90 10.14
N SER A 113 -4.30 12.53 10.35
CA SER A 113 -4.53 13.40 11.51
C SER A 113 -4.47 12.67 12.84
N TRP A 114 -4.90 11.40 12.88
CA TRP A 114 -4.90 10.59 14.10
C TRP A 114 -3.51 10.46 14.70
N TYR A 115 -2.45 10.35 13.86
CA TYR A 115 -1.06 10.16 14.32
C TYR A 115 -0.51 11.33 15.16
N CYS A 116 -1.06 12.54 15.00
CA CYS A 116 -0.58 13.72 15.74
C CYS A 116 -1.69 14.63 16.27
N ASP A 117 -2.88 14.12 16.51
CA ASP A 117 -3.97 14.87 17.11
C ASP A 117 -3.82 15.03 18.63
N GLY A 118 -2.88 14.28 19.23
CA GLY A 118 -2.55 14.30 20.66
C GLY A 118 -3.48 13.45 21.51
N ARG A 119 -4.27 12.58 20.90
CA ARG A 119 -5.05 11.52 21.56
C ARG A 119 -4.25 10.25 21.67
N SER A 120 -4.75 9.29 22.43
CA SER A 120 -4.13 7.95 22.49
C SER A 120 -4.50 7.14 21.26
N ASP A 121 -3.47 6.66 20.54
CA ASP A 121 -3.62 5.78 19.37
C ASP A 121 -3.66 4.30 19.76
N THR A 122 -3.80 4.01 21.06
CA THR A 122 -3.79 2.64 21.58
C THR A 122 -4.99 1.86 21.09
N ILE A 123 -4.74 0.82 20.30
CA ILE A 123 -5.76 -0.11 19.83
C ILE A 123 -5.70 -1.37 20.70
N ARG A 124 -6.84 -1.77 21.28
CA ARG A 124 -6.96 -3.09 21.90
C ARG A 124 -6.93 -4.15 20.79
N LYS A 125 -5.82 -4.89 20.67
CA LYS A 125 -5.61 -5.84 19.58
C LYS A 125 -6.25 -7.20 19.85
N THR A 126 -6.13 -7.72 21.07
CA THR A 126 -6.63 -9.05 21.45
C THR A 126 -8.17 -9.09 21.48
N GLY A 127 -8.74 -10.05 20.73
CA GLY A 127 -10.21 -10.27 20.66
C GLY A 127 -10.96 -9.13 19.95
N ASN A 128 -10.26 -8.29 19.20
CA ASN A 128 -10.86 -7.20 18.44
C ASN A 128 -11.01 -7.61 16.96
N LYS A 129 -12.22 -8.05 16.60
CA LYS A 129 -12.53 -8.47 15.21
C LYS A 129 -12.27 -7.38 14.16
N LEU A 130 -12.44 -6.11 14.54
CA LEU A 130 -12.14 -5.01 13.63
C LEU A 130 -10.63 -4.88 13.41
N TRP A 131 -9.82 -4.99 14.46
CA TRP A 131 -8.36 -5.03 14.33
C TRP A 131 -7.90 -6.20 13.45
N GLU A 132 -8.41 -7.39 13.68
CA GLU A 132 -8.09 -8.58 12.87
C GLU A 132 -8.42 -8.36 11.38
N ARG A 133 -9.54 -7.71 11.10
CA ARG A 133 -9.96 -7.34 9.73
C ARG A 133 -8.99 -6.34 9.11
N THR A 134 -8.69 -5.24 9.79
CA THR A 134 -7.77 -4.22 9.25
C THR A 134 -6.36 -4.78 9.04
N TYR A 135 -5.90 -5.66 9.93
CA TYR A 135 -4.63 -6.36 9.78
C TYR A 135 -4.61 -7.30 8.55
N THR A 136 -5.69 -8.04 8.33
CA THR A 136 -5.85 -8.90 7.15
C THR A 136 -5.85 -8.08 5.86
N ILE A 137 -6.56 -6.95 5.83
CA ILE A 137 -6.59 -6.02 4.70
C ILE A 137 -5.20 -5.46 4.42
N ALA A 138 -4.51 -4.96 5.44
CA ALA A 138 -3.17 -4.41 5.32
C ALA A 138 -2.19 -5.43 4.72
N ARG A 139 -2.20 -6.64 5.25
CA ARG A 139 -1.38 -7.74 4.74
C ARG A 139 -1.66 -8.06 3.28
N ALA A 140 -2.93 -8.16 2.89
CA ALA A 140 -3.34 -8.44 1.51
C ALA A 140 -2.89 -7.34 0.54
N VAL A 141 -3.01 -6.06 0.93
CA VAL A 141 -2.57 -4.92 0.12
C VAL A 141 -1.04 -4.91 -0.05
N ILE A 142 -0.28 -5.12 1.02
CA ILE A 142 1.20 -5.17 0.97
C ILE A 142 1.69 -6.35 0.13
N GLN A 143 1.00 -7.50 0.19
CA GLN A 143 1.32 -8.66 -0.65
C GLN A 143 0.98 -8.46 -2.13
N GLY A 144 0.27 -7.39 -2.48
CA GLY A 144 -0.13 -7.10 -3.85
C GLY A 144 -1.22 -8.03 -4.41
N VAL A 145 -1.99 -8.70 -3.53
CA VAL A 145 -3.07 -9.60 -3.97
C VAL A 145 -4.40 -8.86 -4.18
N VAL A 146 -4.44 -7.56 -3.85
CA VAL A 146 -5.60 -6.69 -4.05
C VAL A 146 -5.37 -5.83 -5.29
N TYR A 147 -6.31 -5.89 -6.25
CA TYR A 147 -6.31 -4.98 -7.39
C TYR A 147 -6.59 -3.55 -6.94
N ASP A 148 -5.86 -2.57 -7.52
CA ASP A 148 -6.10 -1.16 -7.22
C ASP A 148 -7.31 -0.62 -8.00
N PHE A 149 -8.47 -0.65 -7.36
CA PHE A 149 -9.70 -0.07 -7.88
C PHE A 149 -9.86 1.43 -7.56
N THR A 150 -8.84 2.04 -6.92
CA THR A 150 -8.74 3.49 -6.72
C THR A 150 -7.96 4.18 -7.85
N ASP A 151 -7.49 3.41 -8.83
CA ASP A 151 -6.81 3.88 -10.05
C ASP A 151 -5.69 4.88 -9.75
N GLY A 152 -4.73 4.47 -8.92
CA GLY A 152 -3.56 5.28 -8.58
C GLY A 152 -3.87 6.48 -7.68
N SER A 153 -5.04 6.53 -7.03
CA SER A 153 -5.39 7.64 -6.13
C SER A 153 -4.41 7.75 -4.97
N THR A 154 -3.93 8.97 -4.73
CA THR A 154 -3.01 9.32 -3.65
C THR A 154 -3.63 10.25 -2.61
N HIS A 155 -4.85 10.74 -2.85
CA HIS A 155 -5.58 11.64 -1.98
C HIS A 155 -7.04 11.21 -1.85
N TYR A 156 -7.63 11.49 -0.70
CA TYR A 156 -9.07 11.38 -0.49
C TYR A 156 -9.54 12.38 0.56
N HIS A 157 -10.81 12.63 0.59
CA HIS A 157 -11.49 13.34 1.68
C HIS A 157 -12.90 12.77 1.86
N ALA A 158 -13.50 13.03 3.02
CA ALA A 158 -14.88 12.65 3.28
C ALA A 158 -15.83 13.42 2.36
N ASP A 159 -16.91 12.79 1.91
CA ASP A 159 -17.87 13.34 0.94
C ASP A 159 -18.58 14.62 1.40
N TYR A 160 -18.68 14.84 2.71
CA TYR A 160 -19.29 16.01 3.32
C TYR A 160 -18.34 17.21 3.48
N VAL A 161 -17.06 17.11 3.05
CA VAL A 161 -16.10 18.23 3.06
C VAL A 161 -15.70 18.61 1.64
N SER A 162 -15.24 19.83 1.43
CA SER A 162 -14.78 20.31 0.12
C SER A 162 -13.45 21.06 0.28
N PRO A 163 -12.33 20.36 0.41
CA PRO A 163 -11.04 20.98 0.61
C PRO A 163 -10.56 21.69 -0.67
N SER A 164 -9.93 22.85 -0.50
CA SER A 164 -9.46 23.68 -1.63
C SER A 164 -8.46 22.95 -2.54
N TRP A 165 -7.69 22.02 -1.99
CA TRP A 165 -6.72 21.23 -2.75
C TRP A 165 -7.37 20.28 -3.76
N ALA A 166 -8.60 19.80 -3.54
CA ALA A 166 -9.28 18.85 -4.41
C ALA A 166 -9.37 19.33 -5.87
N LYS A 167 -9.51 20.65 -6.08
CA LYS A 167 -9.56 21.27 -7.43
C LYS A 167 -8.26 21.10 -8.23
N LYS A 168 -7.14 20.83 -7.55
CA LYS A 168 -5.82 20.64 -8.20
C LYS A 168 -5.60 19.23 -8.70
N TYR A 169 -6.43 18.28 -8.26
CA TYR A 169 -6.32 16.86 -8.57
C TYR A 169 -7.45 16.40 -9.49
N GLU A 170 -7.26 15.26 -10.13
CA GLU A 170 -8.30 14.57 -10.89
C GLU A 170 -9.14 13.75 -9.93
N ARG A 171 -10.46 13.95 -9.95
CA ARG A 171 -11.40 13.09 -9.21
C ARG A 171 -11.52 11.76 -9.96
N VAL A 172 -11.21 10.66 -9.27
CA VAL A 172 -11.24 9.32 -9.83
C VAL A 172 -12.56 8.62 -9.55
N THR A 173 -12.89 8.47 -8.26
CA THR A 173 -14.05 7.68 -7.85
C THR A 173 -14.57 8.14 -6.48
N SER A 174 -15.76 7.67 -6.12
CA SER A 174 -16.30 7.77 -4.76
C SER A 174 -16.60 6.37 -4.24
N ILE A 175 -16.10 6.06 -3.06
CA ILE A 175 -16.29 4.76 -2.40
C ILE A 175 -16.74 5.04 -0.98
N GLU A 176 -17.91 4.53 -0.60
CA GLU A 176 -18.55 4.83 0.68
C GLU A 176 -18.62 6.35 0.92
N LYS A 177 -18.08 6.83 2.03
CA LYS A 177 -18.07 8.24 2.43
C LYS A 177 -16.82 9.00 1.99
N HIS A 178 -16.02 8.45 1.06
CA HIS A 178 -14.79 9.07 0.62
C HIS A 178 -14.78 9.31 -0.89
N ILE A 179 -14.20 10.45 -1.28
CA ILE A 179 -13.95 10.82 -2.69
C ILE A 179 -12.45 10.75 -2.91
N PHE A 180 -12.03 10.01 -3.94
CA PHE A 180 -10.64 9.68 -4.23
C PHE A 180 -10.10 10.47 -5.42
N TYR A 181 -8.83 10.86 -5.33
CA TYR A 181 -8.16 11.73 -6.30
C TYR A 181 -6.74 11.25 -6.60
N ARG A 182 -6.31 11.47 -7.85
CA ARG A 182 -4.93 11.31 -8.28
C ARG A 182 -4.37 12.62 -8.82
N ALA A 183 -3.03 12.69 -9.01
CA ALA A 183 -2.42 13.82 -9.70
C ALA A 183 -2.97 13.89 -11.13
N LYS A 184 -3.23 15.10 -11.62
CA LYS A 184 -3.57 15.29 -13.03
C LYS A 184 -2.35 14.92 -13.87
N ASP A 185 -2.55 14.12 -14.91
CA ASP A 185 -1.52 13.91 -15.93
C ASP A 185 -1.27 15.26 -16.60
N VAL A 186 -0.15 15.89 -16.24
CA VAL A 186 0.35 17.03 -17.01
C VAL A 186 0.91 16.41 -18.27
N GLY A 187 0.15 16.46 -19.36
CA GLY A 187 0.55 15.92 -20.66
C GLY A 187 2.00 16.34 -20.97
N LYS A 188 2.81 15.31 -21.32
CA LYS A 188 4.16 15.51 -21.83
C LYS A 188 4.11 16.19 -23.17
#